data_8d75049c89b39a8c77b5d06d2eb8c684
#
_entry.id   8d75049c89b39a8c77b5d06d2eb8c684
#
_cell.length_a   1.000
_cell.length_b   1.000
_cell.length_c   1.000
_cell.angle_alpha   90.00
_cell.angle_beta   90.00
_cell.angle_gamma   90.00
#
_symmetry.space_group_name_H-M   'P 1'
#
loop_
_entity.id
_entity.type
_entity.pdbx_description
1 polymer ?
#
loop_
_entity_poly.entity_id
_entity_poly.type
_entity_poly.pdbx_seq_one_letter_code
_entity_poly.pdbx_strand_id
1 'polypeptide(L)'
;KKITVTWILKVRLIMKKKCNCCDGIYNSFDVHFTSACDNKCAHCVDQCYEGMHIIKPNVDKIVTTILDNKDGLDDVLFLGGEPCLFLDELIDCVEKIKAASNLKLYVTTSVPKICYDKRDRFVYLLSILDGLNISAQHYKEDVADEIRKTKSQYDRQAFYNSLPYKEKIRINLNIVKPYLYTKEDLTACLKHYDSMGFNSIKLSEIQHGKDYYVSFEKTFGIKLGSPYSNGCQTYLDMENIIPGFKTPVLLKRSCFMCEETLKASLSDGIKVVCTLFRKPTNKYGVVYENGELMKGWV
;
A
#
# COMPACT_ATOMS: atom_id res chain seq x y z
N LYS A 1 -21.48 30.82 33.18
CA LYS A 1 -21.43 29.34 33.23
C LYS A 1 -22.24 28.62 32.12
N LYS A 2 -22.78 29.33 31.09
CA LYS A 2 -23.53 28.73 29.96
C LYS A 2 -22.73 28.63 28.64
N ILE A 3 -21.51 29.12 28.62
CA ILE A 3 -20.70 29.20 27.38
C ILE A 3 -19.97 27.88 27.07
N THR A 4 -19.73 27.07 28.09
CA THR A 4 -18.89 25.84 27.94
C THR A 4 -19.64 24.70 27.28
N VAL A 5 -20.93 24.56 27.46
CA VAL A 5 -21.74 23.46 26.91
C VAL A 5 -21.99 23.66 25.41
N THR A 6 -22.16 24.90 24.97
CA THR A 6 -22.44 25.23 23.58
C THR A 6 -21.17 25.02 22.69
N TRP A 7 -19.99 25.22 23.28
CA TRP A 7 -18.72 24.99 22.58
C TRP A 7 -18.43 23.52 22.41
N ILE A 8 -18.68 22.68 23.43
CA ILE A 8 -18.49 21.23 23.37
C ILE A 8 -19.46 20.58 22.36
N LEU A 9 -20.70 21.09 22.30
CA LEU A 9 -21.67 20.61 21.31
C LEU A 9 -21.35 21.08 19.90
N LYS A 10 -20.81 22.29 19.69
CA LYS A 10 -20.33 22.75 18.39
C LYS A 10 -19.08 21.99 17.93
N VAL A 11 -18.15 21.71 18.83
CA VAL A 11 -16.98 20.89 18.51
C VAL A 11 -17.39 19.43 18.20
N ARG A 12 -18.35 18.85 18.92
CA ARG A 12 -18.93 17.55 18.59
C ARG A 12 -19.73 17.55 17.28
N LEU A 13 -20.39 18.65 16.92
CA LEU A 13 -21.07 18.78 15.62
C LEU A 13 -20.09 19.04 14.47
N ILE A 14 -18.95 19.71 14.72
CA ILE A 14 -17.89 19.90 13.73
C ILE A 14 -17.12 18.58 13.49
N MET A 15 -16.97 17.73 14.52
CA MET A 15 -16.41 16.38 14.38
C MET A 15 -17.37 15.40 13.70
N LYS A 16 -18.65 15.76 13.51
CA LYS A 16 -19.65 15.02 12.73
C LYS A 16 -19.81 15.54 11.30
N LYS A 17 -18.96 16.42 10.79
CA LYS A 17 -18.87 16.56 9.33
C LYS A 17 -18.35 15.23 8.82
N LYS A 18 -19.28 14.39 8.37
CA LYS A 18 -18.98 13.22 7.57
C LYS A 18 -17.90 13.61 6.56
N CYS A 19 -16.76 12.96 6.64
CA CYS A 19 -15.81 13.01 5.56
C CYS A 19 -16.56 12.54 4.32
N ASN A 20 -16.69 13.36 3.27
CA ASN A 20 -17.38 12.96 2.04
C ASN A 20 -16.75 11.72 1.40
N CYS A 21 -15.58 11.32 1.87
CA CYS A 21 -14.92 10.07 1.50
C CYS A 21 -15.45 8.85 2.26
N CYS A 22 -16.29 9.04 3.30
CA CYS A 22 -16.86 7.94 4.10
C CYS A 22 -18.28 7.56 3.66
N ASP A 23 -18.87 8.25 2.68
CA ASP A 23 -20.22 7.93 2.18
C ASP A 23 -20.23 6.72 1.24
N GLY A 24 -19.07 6.25 0.78
CA GLY A 24 -18.92 4.99 0.05
C GLY A 24 -18.46 3.88 0.97
N ILE A 25 -19.25 2.82 1.10
CA ILE A 25 -18.78 1.59 1.74
C ILE A 25 -17.81 0.97 0.73
N TYR A 26 -16.50 1.12 0.99
CA TYR A 26 -15.49 0.46 0.18
C TYR A 26 -15.22 -0.92 0.76
N ASN A 27 -15.56 -1.94 0.00
CA ASN A 27 -15.40 -3.32 0.42
C ASN A 27 -14.21 -3.91 -0.32
N SER A 28 -13.15 -4.24 0.40
CA SER A 28 -11.99 -4.90 -0.19
C SER A 28 -11.56 -6.10 0.63
N PHE A 29 -10.92 -7.07 -0.02
CA PHE A 29 -10.18 -8.11 0.66
C PHE A 29 -8.68 -7.88 0.49
N ASP A 30 -7.94 -7.98 1.60
CA ASP A 30 -6.51 -8.25 1.56
C ASP A 30 -6.32 -9.77 1.50
N VAL A 31 -5.43 -10.25 0.65
CA VAL A 31 -5.05 -11.66 0.57
C VAL A 31 -3.63 -11.81 1.06
N HIS A 32 -3.46 -12.42 2.23
CA HIS A 32 -2.16 -12.87 2.71
C HIS A 32 -1.78 -14.13 1.93
N PHE A 33 -1.17 -13.94 0.75
CA PHE A 33 -0.99 -14.99 -0.23
C PHE A 33 0.02 -16.04 0.20
N THR A 34 1.04 -15.65 0.95
CA THR A 34 2.08 -16.51 1.50
C THR A 34 2.79 -15.84 2.67
N SER A 35 3.28 -16.63 3.62
CA SER A 35 4.18 -16.17 4.67
C SER A 35 5.66 -16.18 4.24
N ALA A 36 5.98 -16.74 3.07
CA ALA A 36 7.35 -16.75 2.55
C ALA A 36 7.76 -15.36 2.07
N CYS A 37 8.95 -14.92 2.44
CA CYS A 37 9.55 -13.68 1.96
C CYS A 37 11.06 -13.84 1.86
N ASP A 38 11.65 -13.33 0.78
CA ASP A 38 13.11 -13.30 0.58
C ASP A 38 13.77 -12.09 1.30
N ASN A 39 12.97 -11.17 1.85
CA ASN A 39 13.44 -10.01 2.59
C ASN A 39 13.25 -10.20 4.10
N LYS A 40 14.03 -9.42 4.90
CA LYS A 40 14.02 -9.43 6.37
C LYS A 40 13.89 -8.02 6.94
N CYS A 41 13.02 -7.21 6.36
CA CYS A 41 12.86 -5.80 6.73
C CYS A 41 12.51 -5.64 8.20
N ALA A 42 13.28 -4.83 8.94
CA ALA A 42 13.09 -4.66 10.38
C ALA A 42 11.76 -3.96 10.77
N HIS A 43 11.14 -3.27 9.82
CA HIS A 43 9.84 -2.59 9.99
C HIS A 43 8.67 -3.38 9.38
N CYS A 44 8.89 -4.65 9.03
CA CYS A 44 7.87 -5.48 8.42
C CYS A 44 6.77 -5.83 9.43
N VAL A 45 5.52 -5.52 9.11
CA VAL A 45 4.38 -5.86 9.95
C VAL A 45 4.10 -7.37 9.95
N ASP A 46 4.41 -8.04 8.85
CA ASP A 46 4.17 -9.47 8.66
C ASP A 46 4.99 -10.34 9.63
N GLN A 47 6.16 -9.85 10.07
CA GLN A 47 6.97 -10.52 11.08
C GLN A 47 6.37 -10.50 12.50
N CYS A 48 5.27 -9.77 12.70
CA CYS A 48 4.57 -9.66 13.98
C CYS A 48 3.46 -10.69 14.14
N TYR A 49 3.09 -11.37 13.06
CA TYR A 49 2.05 -12.38 13.07
C TYR A 49 2.65 -13.73 13.47
N GLU A 50 2.53 -14.04 14.77
CA GLU A 50 2.95 -15.33 15.31
C GLU A 50 1.96 -16.43 14.87
N GLY A 51 2.48 -17.51 14.28
CA GLY A 51 1.73 -18.76 14.08
C GLY A 51 1.29 -19.09 12.66
N MET A 52 1.47 -18.22 11.67
CA MET A 52 1.20 -18.56 10.28
C MET A 52 2.49 -18.88 9.54
N HIS A 53 2.70 -20.15 9.29
CA HIS A 53 3.90 -20.65 8.60
C HIS A 53 3.56 -21.42 7.32
N ILE A 54 2.39 -21.11 6.70
CA ILE A 54 2.03 -21.72 5.43
C ILE A 54 2.80 -21.01 4.33
N ILE A 55 3.74 -21.74 3.76
CA ILE A 55 4.62 -21.19 2.72
C ILE A 55 3.88 -21.19 1.37
N LYS A 56 3.23 -22.29 1.02
CA LYS A 56 2.60 -22.45 -0.29
C LYS A 56 1.11 -22.05 -0.25
N PRO A 57 0.68 -21.10 -1.12
CA PRO A 57 -0.73 -20.72 -1.19
C PRO A 57 -1.61 -21.84 -1.71
N ASN A 58 -2.82 -21.97 -1.14
CA ASN A 58 -3.85 -22.83 -1.67
C ASN A 58 -4.76 -22.03 -2.62
N VAL A 59 -4.36 -21.98 -3.88
CA VAL A 59 -5.01 -21.15 -4.91
C VAL A 59 -6.51 -21.44 -5.00
N ASP A 60 -6.92 -22.73 -5.06
CA ASP A 60 -8.33 -23.08 -5.24
C ASP A 60 -9.19 -22.63 -4.07
N LYS A 61 -8.70 -22.78 -2.84
CA LYS A 61 -9.42 -22.29 -1.66
C LYS A 61 -9.47 -20.77 -1.60
N ILE A 62 -8.37 -20.08 -1.91
CA ILE A 62 -8.34 -18.61 -1.95
C ILE A 62 -9.35 -18.10 -2.98
N VAL A 63 -9.35 -18.65 -4.18
CA VAL A 63 -10.28 -18.30 -5.26
C VAL A 63 -11.72 -18.55 -4.83
N THR A 64 -12.02 -19.74 -4.30
CA THR A 64 -13.36 -20.09 -3.81
C THR A 64 -13.84 -19.08 -2.76
N THR A 65 -13.02 -18.80 -1.76
CA THR A 65 -13.37 -17.84 -0.69
C THR A 65 -13.66 -16.45 -1.22
N ILE A 66 -12.85 -15.96 -2.16
CA ILE A 66 -13.05 -14.63 -2.78
C ILE A 66 -14.36 -14.63 -3.59
N LEU A 67 -14.59 -15.64 -4.41
CA LEU A 67 -15.76 -15.70 -5.27
C LEU A 67 -17.07 -15.91 -4.50
N ASP A 68 -17.06 -16.68 -3.42
CA ASP A 68 -18.21 -16.86 -2.54
C ASP A 68 -18.62 -15.58 -1.80
N ASN A 69 -17.69 -14.63 -1.67
CA ASN A 69 -17.91 -13.36 -0.99
C ASN A 69 -17.86 -12.14 -1.94
N LYS A 70 -17.84 -12.35 -3.25
CA LYS A 70 -17.63 -11.26 -4.23
C LYS A 70 -18.73 -10.21 -4.24
N ASP A 71 -19.94 -10.54 -3.81
CA ASP A 71 -21.06 -9.63 -3.83
C ASP A 71 -20.84 -8.47 -2.85
N GLY A 72 -20.67 -7.29 -3.42
CA GLY A 72 -20.36 -6.07 -2.69
C GLY A 72 -18.88 -5.89 -2.37
N LEU A 73 -17.97 -6.65 -2.99
CA LEU A 73 -16.55 -6.32 -3.05
C LEU A 73 -16.25 -5.42 -4.26
N ASP A 74 -15.36 -4.48 -4.06
CA ASP A 74 -14.85 -3.58 -5.11
C ASP A 74 -13.50 -4.10 -5.64
N ASP A 75 -12.62 -4.55 -4.74
CA ASP A 75 -11.29 -5.03 -5.10
C ASP A 75 -10.70 -6.09 -4.16
N VAL A 76 -9.61 -6.68 -4.64
CA VAL A 76 -8.76 -7.60 -3.88
C VAL A 76 -7.30 -7.17 -4.02
N LEU A 77 -6.59 -7.12 -2.90
CA LEU A 77 -5.16 -6.81 -2.84
C LEU A 77 -4.36 -8.01 -2.36
N PHE A 78 -3.57 -8.60 -3.23
CA PHE A 78 -2.62 -9.64 -2.88
C PHE A 78 -1.37 -9.04 -2.24
N LEU A 79 -1.03 -9.52 -1.06
CA LEU A 79 0.13 -9.13 -0.27
C LEU A 79 0.49 -10.28 0.70
N GLY A 80 1.16 -10.02 1.79
CA GLY A 80 1.65 -11.00 2.75
C GLY A 80 3.16 -10.95 2.79
N GLY A 81 3.87 -12.06 2.92
CA GLY A 81 5.30 -12.12 2.79
C GLY A 81 5.77 -11.52 1.46
N GLU A 82 5.99 -12.35 0.45
CA GLU A 82 6.25 -11.89 -0.93
C GLU A 82 5.45 -12.75 -1.94
N PRO A 83 4.30 -12.26 -2.40
CA PRO A 83 3.41 -13.03 -3.28
C PRO A 83 4.08 -13.53 -4.57
N CYS A 84 4.96 -12.73 -5.13
CA CYS A 84 5.63 -13.06 -6.39
C CYS A 84 6.67 -14.18 -6.28
N LEU A 85 7.00 -14.69 -5.09
CA LEU A 85 7.77 -15.92 -4.94
C LEU A 85 7.02 -17.13 -5.54
N PHE A 86 5.69 -17.05 -5.54
CA PHE A 86 4.78 -18.03 -6.16
C PHE A 86 4.11 -17.44 -7.41
N LEU A 87 4.94 -16.95 -8.34
CA LEU A 87 4.50 -16.18 -9.50
C LEU A 87 3.46 -16.92 -10.37
N ASP A 88 3.66 -18.21 -10.62
CA ASP A 88 2.76 -18.99 -11.46
C ASP A 88 1.43 -19.29 -10.76
N GLU A 89 1.45 -19.56 -9.44
CA GLU A 89 0.25 -19.71 -8.60
C GLU A 89 -0.51 -18.38 -8.47
N LEU A 90 0.20 -17.26 -8.38
CA LEU A 90 -0.41 -15.93 -8.34
C LEU A 90 -1.12 -15.61 -9.66
N ILE A 91 -0.50 -15.91 -10.80
CA ILE A 91 -1.13 -15.75 -12.12
C ILE A 91 -2.39 -16.61 -12.21
N ASP A 92 -2.33 -17.90 -11.87
CA ASP A 92 -3.48 -18.81 -11.89
C ASP A 92 -4.63 -18.28 -11.02
N CYS A 93 -4.30 -17.79 -9.83
CA CYS A 93 -5.29 -17.18 -8.93
C CYS A 93 -5.96 -15.95 -9.56
N VAL A 94 -5.16 -15.03 -10.11
CA VAL A 94 -5.66 -13.80 -10.76
C VAL A 94 -6.54 -14.13 -11.96
N GLU A 95 -6.12 -15.06 -12.82
CA GLU A 95 -6.88 -15.51 -13.99
C GLU A 95 -8.24 -16.11 -13.62
N LYS A 96 -8.27 -17.00 -12.63
CA LYS A 96 -9.52 -17.63 -12.13
C LYS A 96 -10.50 -16.59 -11.61
N ILE A 97 -10.02 -15.62 -10.82
CA ILE A 97 -10.89 -14.56 -10.28
C ILE A 97 -11.39 -13.64 -11.40
N LYS A 98 -10.51 -13.24 -12.33
CA LYS A 98 -10.90 -12.40 -13.48
C LYS A 98 -11.91 -13.08 -14.40
N ALA A 99 -11.80 -14.38 -14.60
CA ALA A 99 -12.75 -15.15 -15.41
C ALA A 99 -14.15 -15.22 -14.79
N ALA A 100 -14.27 -15.13 -13.45
CA ALA A 100 -15.52 -15.34 -12.72
C ALA A 100 -16.06 -14.04 -12.04
N SER A 101 -15.38 -12.91 -12.18
CA SER A 101 -15.79 -11.66 -11.53
C SER A 101 -15.24 -10.42 -12.25
N ASN A 102 -15.82 -9.26 -11.91
CA ASN A 102 -15.33 -7.93 -12.33
C ASN A 102 -14.51 -7.24 -11.23
N LEU A 103 -14.03 -7.97 -10.25
CA LEU A 103 -13.23 -7.42 -9.16
C LEU A 103 -11.94 -6.80 -9.70
N LYS A 104 -11.55 -5.68 -9.14
CA LYS A 104 -10.25 -5.09 -9.41
C LYS A 104 -9.18 -5.83 -8.61
N LEU A 105 -8.12 -6.25 -9.27
CA LEU A 105 -7.07 -7.05 -8.65
C LEU A 105 -5.75 -6.28 -8.60
N TYR A 106 -5.20 -6.17 -7.41
CA TYR A 106 -3.95 -5.49 -7.13
C TYR A 106 -2.96 -6.43 -6.45
N VAL A 107 -1.67 -6.21 -6.68
CA VAL A 107 -0.58 -6.94 -6.03
C VAL A 107 0.39 -5.95 -5.39
N THR A 108 0.89 -6.26 -4.21
CA THR A 108 2.04 -5.58 -3.60
C THR A 108 3.21 -6.55 -3.56
N THR A 109 4.35 -6.15 -4.14
CA THR A 109 5.56 -6.98 -4.25
C THR A 109 6.83 -6.15 -4.06
N SER A 110 7.88 -6.77 -3.56
CA SER A 110 9.25 -6.23 -3.60
C SER A 110 9.98 -6.55 -4.91
N VAL A 111 9.32 -7.27 -5.79
CA VAL A 111 9.85 -7.80 -7.06
C VAL A 111 11.07 -8.69 -6.78
N PRO A 112 10.87 -9.93 -6.31
CA PRO A 112 11.93 -10.90 -6.05
C PRO A 112 12.64 -11.34 -7.36
N LYS A 113 13.79 -11.99 -7.23
CA LYS A 113 14.60 -12.40 -8.38
C LYS A 113 13.83 -13.23 -9.41
N ILE A 114 12.87 -14.04 -8.98
CA ILE A 114 12.04 -14.84 -9.88
C ILE A 114 11.25 -13.99 -10.89
N CYS A 115 10.89 -12.76 -10.56
CA CYS A 115 10.22 -11.83 -11.49
C CYS A 115 11.19 -11.39 -12.60
N TYR A 116 12.46 -11.21 -12.27
CA TYR A 116 13.51 -10.92 -13.24
C TYR A 116 13.80 -12.13 -14.13
N ASP A 117 13.98 -13.31 -13.53
CA ASP A 117 14.29 -14.55 -14.23
C ASP A 117 13.14 -14.98 -15.16
N LYS A 118 11.89 -14.79 -14.74
CA LYS A 118 10.66 -15.08 -15.50
C LYS A 118 9.99 -13.81 -16.00
N ARG A 119 10.76 -12.86 -16.56
CA ARG A 119 10.29 -11.52 -16.94
C ARG A 119 8.97 -11.55 -17.73
N ASP A 120 8.85 -12.42 -18.72
CA ASP A 120 7.65 -12.47 -19.57
C ASP A 120 6.41 -12.88 -18.78
N ARG A 121 6.55 -13.79 -17.82
CA ARG A 121 5.46 -14.18 -16.89
C ARG A 121 5.08 -13.03 -15.98
N PHE A 122 6.06 -12.30 -15.46
CA PHE A 122 5.79 -11.13 -14.62
C PHE A 122 5.12 -9.99 -15.40
N VAL A 123 5.55 -9.74 -16.64
CA VAL A 123 4.91 -8.77 -17.54
C VAL A 123 3.48 -9.21 -17.89
N TYR A 124 3.27 -10.51 -18.10
CA TYR A 124 1.94 -11.05 -18.28
C TYR A 124 1.05 -10.82 -17.06
N LEU A 125 1.53 -11.13 -15.85
CA LEU A 125 0.80 -10.80 -14.61
C LEU A 125 0.42 -9.32 -14.57
N LEU A 126 1.38 -8.41 -14.81
CA LEU A 126 1.14 -6.97 -14.83
C LEU A 126 0.07 -6.57 -15.86
N SER A 127 0.02 -7.24 -17.02
CA SER A 127 -0.97 -6.94 -18.07
C SER A 127 -2.41 -7.22 -17.63
N ILE A 128 -2.63 -8.27 -16.84
CA ILE A 128 -3.95 -8.73 -16.38
C ILE A 128 -4.40 -8.08 -15.06
N LEU A 129 -3.48 -7.48 -14.29
CA LEU A 129 -3.79 -6.72 -13.07
C LEU A 129 -4.39 -5.34 -13.38
N ASP A 130 -5.19 -4.82 -12.43
CA ASP A 130 -5.64 -3.43 -12.41
C ASP A 130 -4.57 -2.49 -11.86
N GLY A 131 -3.64 -3.00 -11.06
CA GLY A 131 -2.49 -2.24 -10.59
C GLY A 131 -1.49 -3.09 -9.80
N LEU A 132 -0.24 -2.63 -9.83
CA LEU A 132 0.89 -3.22 -9.12
C LEU A 132 1.52 -2.20 -8.19
N ASN A 133 1.75 -2.59 -6.94
CA ASN A 133 2.48 -1.80 -5.98
C ASN A 133 3.89 -2.38 -5.83
N ILE A 134 4.90 -1.63 -6.19
CA ILE A 134 6.31 -2.03 -5.98
C ILE A 134 6.81 -1.44 -4.67
N SER A 135 7.14 -2.28 -3.69
CA SER A 135 7.81 -1.90 -2.45
C SER A 135 9.29 -1.66 -2.70
N ALA A 136 9.61 -0.52 -3.30
CA ALA A 136 10.95 -0.23 -3.81
C ALA A 136 11.97 0.09 -2.70
N GLN A 137 11.51 0.58 -1.53
CA GLN A 137 12.28 1.00 -0.36
C GLN A 137 13.13 2.25 -0.60
N HIS A 138 14.08 2.22 -1.54
CA HIS A 138 14.97 3.33 -1.88
C HIS A 138 15.44 3.21 -3.33
N TYR A 139 15.87 4.33 -3.96
CA TYR A 139 16.38 4.33 -5.33
C TYR A 139 17.84 3.88 -5.42
N LYS A 140 18.63 4.07 -4.37
CA LYS A 140 19.98 3.51 -4.26
C LYS A 140 19.86 2.07 -3.82
N GLU A 141 20.43 1.16 -4.60
CA GLU A 141 20.26 -0.28 -4.37
C GLU A 141 20.92 -0.75 -3.08
N ASP A 142 22.10 -0.22 -2.74
CA ASP A 142 22.81 -0.50 -1.50
C ASP A 142 21.98 -0.12 -0.27
N VAL A 143 21.35 1.06 -0.29
CA VAL A 143 20.45 1.52 0.78
C VAL A 143 19.17 0.67 0.84
N ALA A 144 18.62 0.32 -0.32
CA ALA A 144 17.45 -0.55 -0.38
C ALA A 144 17.74 -1.95 0.18
N ASP A 145 18.94 -2.48 -0.08
CA ASP A 145 19.42 -3.77 0.46
C ASP A 145 19.60 -3.72 1.98
N GLU A 146 20.11 -2.63 2.52
CA GLU A 146 20.20 -2.43 3.97
C GLU A 146 18.81 -2.40 4.62
N ILE A 147 17.84 -1.70 4.03
CA ILE A 147 16.45 -1.64 4.52
C ILE A 147 15.81 -3.03 4.48
N ARG A 148 16.02 -3.77 3.39
CA ARG A 148 15.50 -5.14 3.23
C ARG A 148 16.26 -6.19 4.01
N LYS A 149 17.48 -5.88 4.48
CA LYS A 149 18.44 -6.83 5.07
C LYS A 149 18.72 -8.05 4.14
N THR A 150 18.72 -7.80 2.85
CA THR A 150 18.90 -8.81 1.81
C THR A 150 19.56 -8.15 0.60
N LYS A 151 20.66 -8.75 0.11
CA LYS A 151 21.36 -8.24 -1.08
C LYS A 151 20.57 -8.53 -2.35
N SER A 152 20.48 -7.53 -3.19
CA SER A 152 19.89 -7.65 -4.51
C SER A 152 20.74 -8.59 -5.37
N GLN A 153 20.07 -9.45 -6.16
CA GLN A 153 20.70 -10.40 -7.05
C GLN A 153 20.64 -9.96 -8.52
N TYR A 154 20.10 -8.77 -8.78
CA TYR A 154 19.96 -8.15 -10.10
C TYR A 154 19.81 -6.64 -9.93
N ASP A 155 20.00 -5.87 -11.00
CA ASP A 155 19.75 -4.42 -11.03
C ASP A 155 18.24 -4.15 -11.04
N ARG A 156 17.68 -3.89 -9.85
CA ARG A 156 16.24 -3.63 -9.70
C ARG A 156 15.83 -2.32 -10.37
N GLN A 157 16.68 -1.29 -10.33
CA GLN A 157 16.33 0.00 -10.90
C GLN A 157 16.25 -0.09 -12.43
N ALA A 158 17.21 -0.75 -13.07
CA ALA A 158 17.15 -1.03 -14.49
C ALA A 158 15.93 -1.89 -14.85
N PHE A 159 15.63 -2.90 -14.03
CA PHE A 159 14.44 -3.74 -14.24
C PHE A 159 13.14 -2.92 -14.14
N TYR A 160 12.96 -2.12 -13.08
CA TYR A 160 11.78 -1.27 -12.93
C TYR A 160 11.63 -0.31 -14.11
N ASN A 161 12.73 0.30 -14.56
CA ASN A 161 12.73 1.20 -15.70
C ASN A 161 12.31 0.52 -17.01
N SER A 162 12.61 -0.80 -17.15
CA SER A 162 12.28 -1.61 -18.34
C SER A 162 10.84 -2.13 -18.36
N LEU A 163 10.06 -1.98 -17.28
CA LEU A 163 8.70 -2.50 -17.21
C LEU A 163 7.73 -1.70 -18.11
N PRO A 164 6.85 -2.41 -18.86
CA PRO A 164 5.73 -1.78 -19.54
C PRO A 164 4.60 -1.41 -18.55
N TYR A 165 3.55 -0.77 -19.04
CA TYR A 165 2.33 -0.44 -18.27
C TYR A 165 2.61 0.36 -16.99
N LYS A 166 3.53 1.33 -17.07
CA LYS A 166 3.93 2.14 -15.91
C LYS A 166 2.77 2.90 -15.27
N GLU A 167 1.72 3.16 -16.02
CA GLU A 167 0.46 3.76 -15.57
C GLU A 167 -0.30 2.89 -14.56
N LYS A 168 -0.06 1.56 -14.57
CA LYS A 168 -0.61 0.63 -13.59
C LYS A 168 0.29 0.44 -12.36
N ILE A 169 1.53 0.95 -12.41
CA ILE A 169 2.52 0.73 -11.36
C ILE A 169 2.54 1.91 -10.38
N ARG A 170 2.45 1.60 -9.10
CA ARG A 170 2.69 2.54 -8.03
C ARG A 170 3.95 2.15 -7.26
N ILE A 171 4.86 3.09 -7.12
CA ILE A 171 6.06 2.93 -6.29
C ILE A 171 5.68 3.21 -4.83
N ASN A 172 5.87 2.24 -3.95
CA ASN A 172 5.68 2.39 -2.52
C ASN A 172 7.04 2.59 -1.83
N LEU A 173 7.15 3.68 -1.06
CA LEU A 173 8.31 4.03 -0.28
C LEU A 173 7.89 4.19 1.19
N ASN A 174 8.50 3.42 2.08
CA ASN A 174 8.35 3.62 3.50
C ASN A 174 9.37 4.66 3.97
N ILE A 175 8.91 5.69 4.70
CA ILE A 175 9.84 6.62 5.32
C ILE A 175 10.36 6.01 6.62
N VAL A 176 11.68 5.80 6.65
CA VAL A 176 12.36 5.04 7.71
C VAL A 176 13.72 5.65 8.03
N LYS A 177 14.03 5.75 9.33
CA LYS A 177 15.39 6.08 9.77
C LYS A 177 16.29 4.84 9.65
N PRO A 178 17.60 5.04 9.42
CA PRO A 178 18.29 6.29 9.08
C PRO A 178 18.34 6.59 7.58
N TYR A 179 17.51 5.93 6.76
CA TYR A 179 17.69 5.83 5.30
C TYR A 179 16.88 6.85 4.49
N LEU A 180 15.57 6.92 4.73
CA LEU A 180 14.64 7.76 3.98
C LEU A 180 13.82 8.60 4.96
N TYR A 181 14.38 9.70 5.45
CA TYR A 181 13.77 10.48 6.53
C TYR A 181 14.06 11.98 6.47
N THR A 182 14.89 12.43 5.53
CA THR A 182 15.12 13.85 5.28
C THR A 182 14.33 14.32 4.06
N LYS A 183 14.12 15.63 3.94
CA LYS A 183 13.46 16.20 2.77
C LYS A 183 14.31 16.00 1.50
N GLU A 184 15.62 16.05 1.64
CA GLU A 184 16.58 15.87 0.57
C GLU A 184 16.55 14.45 0.02
N ASP A 185 16.59 13.44 0.90
CA ASP A 185 16.52 12.02 0.51
C ASP A 185 15.19 11.70 -0.18
N LEU A 186 14.09 12.19 0.39
CA LEU A 186 12.77 12.00 -0.20
C LEU A 186 12.66 12.66 -1.56
N THR A 187 13.17 13.90 -1.69
CA THR A 187 13.19 14.62 -2.96
C THR A 187 13.99 13.87 -4.02
N ALA A 188 15.14 13.32 -3.66
CA ALA A 188 15.97 12.54 -4.56
C ALA A 188 15.26 11.25 -5.01
N CYS A 189 14.64 10.51 -4.08
CA CYS A 189 13.85 9.32 -4.40
C CYS A 189 12.68 9.65 -5.33
N LEU A 190 11.92 10.68 -5.03
CA LEU A 190 10.76 11.08 -5.82
C LEU A 190 11.15 11.47 -7.24
N LYS A 191 12.19 12.30 -7.40
CA LYS A 191 12.71 12.70 -8.73
C LYS A 191 13.22 11.50 -9.53
N HIS A 192 13.87 10.55 -8.87
CA HIS A 192 14.36 9.35 -9.52
C HIS A 192 13.22 8.54 -10.16
N TYR A 193 12.18 8.22 -9.38
CA TYR A 193 11.06 7.43 -9.91
C TYR A 193 10.19 8.21 -10.88
N ASP A 194 10.04 9.52 -10.69
CA ASP A 194 9.37 10.39 -11.64
C ASP A 194 10.09 10.40 -13.00
N SER A 195 11.44 10.47 -13.00
CA SER A 195 12.25 10.43 -14.24
C SER A 195 12.15 9.09 -14.99
N MET A 196 11.80 8.01 -14.30
CA MET A 196 11.51 6.71 -14.92
C MET A 196 10.11 6.64 -15.56
N GLY A 197 9.28 7.66 -15.38
CA GLY A 197 7.92 7.74 -15.94
C GLY A 197 6.86 6.99 -15.13
N PHE A 198 7.07 6.75 -13.83
CA PHE A 198 6.02 6.23 -12.96
C PHE A 198 5.00 7.32 -12.63
N ASN A 199 3.71 7.00 -12.79
CA ASN A 199 2.61 7.96 -12.65
C ASN A 199 2.03 8.01 -11.23
N SER A 200 2.53 7.20 -10.31
CA SER A 200 2.04 7.16 -8.93
C SER A 200 3.14 6.76 -7.97
N ILE A 201 3.30 7.55 -6.92
CA ILE A 201 4.22 7.26 -5.82
C ILE A 201 3.45 7.35 -4.50
N LYS A 202 3.69 6.40 -3.60
CA LYS A 202 3.12 6.39 -2.26
C LYS A 202 4.23 6.46 -1.24
N LEU A 203 4.16 7.44 -0.35
CA LEU A 203 4.96 7.53 0.85
C LEU A 203 4.15 7.01 2.04
N SER A 204 4.73 6.19 2.87
CA SER A 204 4.05 5.62 4.03
C SER A 204 4.86 5.81 5.31
N GLU A 205 4.19 6.28 6.36
CA GLU A 205 4.67 6.06 7.72
C GLU A 205 4.58 4.56 8.02
N ILE A 206 5.61 4.02 8.69
CA ILE A 206 5.60 2.61 9.11
C ILE A 206 4.69 2.41 10.32
N GLN A 207 4.12 1.23 10.44
CA GLN A 207 3.24 0.86 11.56
C GLN A 207 3.99 0.13 12.68
N HIS A 208 5.09 -0.52 12.33
CA HIS A 208 5.90 -1.34 13.21
C HIS A 208 7.38 -0.90 13.19
N GLY A 209 8.12 -1.16 14.26
CA GLY A 209 9.54 -0.78 14.35
C GLY A 209 9.74 0.66 14.83
N LYS A 210 9.44 0.94 16.11
CA LYS A 210 9.53 2.30 16.71
C LYS A 210 10.86 3.01 16.46
N ASP A 211 11.95 2.28 16.43
CA ASP A 211 13.30 2.84 16.25
C ASP A 211 13.51 3.38 14.81
N TYR A 212 12.75 2.87 13.86
CA TYR A 212 12.79 3.28 12.45
C TYR A 212 11.69 4.31 12.10
N TYR A 213 10.80 4.60 13.03
CA TYR A 213 9.64 5.46 12.77
C TYR A 213 10.03 6.92 12.51
N VAL A 214 9.41 7.49 11.49
CA VAL A 214 9.51 8.91 11.11
C VAL A 214 8.12 9.47 10.87
N SER A 215 7.82 10.62 11.45
CA SER A 215 6.57 11.32 11.23
C SER A 215 6.63 12.23 10.00
N PHE A 216 5.62 12.18 9.15
CA PHE A 216 5.44 13.14 8.05
C PHE A 216 5.44 14.59 8.51
N GLU A 217 4.85 14.87 9.68
CA GLU A 217 4.81 16.23 10.22
C GLU A 217 6.20 16.79 10.46
N LYS A 218 7.10 15.98 11.01
CA LYS A 218 8.48 16.39 11.27
C LYS A 218 9.29 16.51 9.98
N THR A 219 9.01 15.67 9.00
CA THR A 219 9.76 15.61 7.74
C THR A 219 9.33 16.70 6.75
N PHE A 220 8.02 16.95 6.65
CA PHE A 220 7.47 17.87 5.65
C PHE A 220 6.87 19.16 6.26
N GLY A 221 6.89 19.30 7.58
CA GLY A 221 6.26 20.45 8.25
C GLY A 221 4.73 20.44 8.15
N ILE A 222 4.11 19.30 7.91
CA ILE A 222 2.67 19.16 7.78
C ILE A 222 2.05 19.23 9.17
N LYS A 223 1.20 20.24 9.42
CA LYS A 223 0.50 20.35 10.71
C LYS A 223 -0.72 19.44 10.73
N LEU A 224 -0.88 18.67 11.82
CA LEU A 224 -2.12 17.95 12.11
C LEU A 224 -3.30 18.93 12.14
N GLY A 225 -4.42 18.54 11.53
CA GLY A 225 -5.62 19.40 11.48
C GLY A 225 -5.62 20.44 10.38
N SER A 226 -4.69 20.41 9.45
CA SER A 226 -4.80 21.15 8.19
C SER A 226 -6.14 20.82 7.51
N PRO A 227 -6.82 21.80 6.85
CA PRO A 227 -8.06 21.54 6.14
C PRO A 227 -7.97 20.48 5.04
N TYR A 228 -6.75 20.10 4.68
CA TYR A 228 -6.44 19.04 3.73
C TYR A 228 -6.08 17.70 4.40
N SER A 229 -6.10 17.60 5.74
CA SER A 229 -5.83 16.36 6.45
C SER A 229 -7.14 15.73 6.91
N ASN A 230 -7.44 14.55 6.40
CA ASN A 230 -8.56 13.73 6.87
C ASN A 230 -8.08 12.73 7.94
N GLY A 231 -7.35 13.20 8.96
CA GLY A 231 -6.83 12.36 10.03
C GLY A 231 -5.65 11.48 9.64
N CYS A 232 -5.87 10.41 8.89
CA CYS A 232 -4.84 9.41 8.57
C CYS A 232 -4.14 9.62 7.23
N GLN A 233 -4.64 10.54 6.41
CA GLN A 233 -4.05 10.86 5.11
C GLN A 233 -3.96 12.35 4.90
N THR A 234 -2.89 12.74 4.24
CA THR A 234 -2.62 14.13 3.91
C THR A 234 -2.14 14.17 2.46
N TYR A 235 -2.68 15.13 1.73
CA TYR A 235 -2.15 15.47 0.42
C TYR A 235 -0.91 16.31 0.59
N LEU A 236 0.14 15.97 -0.12
CA LEU A 236 1.32 16.79 -0.24
C LEU A 236 1.22 17.55 -1.55
N ASP A 237 1.19 18.87 -1.46
CA ASP A 237 1.41 19.73 -2.61
C ASP A 237 2.89 19.65 -2.97
N MET A 238 3.20 18.74 -3.88
CA MET A 238 4.58 18.47 -4.29
C MET A 238 5.16 19.61 -5.10
N GLU A 239 4.36 20.40 -5.79
CA GLU A 239 4.82 21.58 -6.54
C GLU A 239 5.52 22.60 -5.61
N ASN A 240 4.98 22.80 -4.40
CA ASN A 240 5.58 23.67 -3.39
C ASN A 240 6.85 23.10 -2.75
N ILE A 241 7.05 21.79 -2.83
CA ILE A 241 8.22 21.11 -2.26
C ILE A 241 9.31 20.92 -3.31
N ILE A 242 8.90 20.54 -4.52
CA ILE A 242 9.76 20.26 -5.67
C ILE A 242 9.15 20.98 -6.89
N PRO A 243 9.59 22.20 -7.22
CA PRO A 243 9.03 22.93 -8.36
C PRO A 243 9.07 22.12 -9.65
N GLY A 244 7.97 22.12 -10.40
CA GLY A 244 7.80 21.35 -11.64
C GLY A 244 7.48 19.87 -11.45
N PHE A 245 7.32 19.39 -10.21
CA PHE A 245 6.96 18.00 -9.93
C PHE A 245 5.46 17.78 -10.12
N LYS A 246 5.09 16.92 -11.06
CA LYS A 246 3.69 16.68 -11.45
C LYS A 246 3.16 15.30 -11.06
N THR A 247 4.04 14.37 -10.73
CA THR A 247 3.62 13.02 -10.36
C THR A 247 2.83 13.02 -9.05
N PRO A 248 1.63 12.44 -9.00
CA PRO A 248 0.84 12.36 -7.78
C PRO A 248 1.58 11.63 -6.68
N VAL A 249 1.65 12.23 -5.50
CA VAL A 249 2.23 11.60 -4.31
C VAL A 249 1.17 11.38 -3.26
N LEU A 250 0.93 10.12 -2.97
CA LEU A 250 0.04 9.68 -1.90
C LEU A 250 0.81 9.54 -0.59
N LEU A 251 0.30 10.15 0.48
CA LEU A 251 0.80 9.94 1.83
C LEU A 251 -0.11 8.99 2.60
N LYS A 252 0.46 7.92 3.14
CA LYS A 252 -0.21 7.03 4.08
C LYS A 252 0.40 7.22 5.46
N ARG A 253 -0.42 7.67 6.39
CA ARG A 253 -0.06 7.80 7.79
C ARG A 253 -0.54 6.57 8.57
N SER A 254 0.31 6.04 9.46
CA SER A 254 -0.16 5.06 10.42
C SER A 254 -1.10 5.74 11.42
N CYS A 255 -2.32 5.26 11.54
CA CYS A 255 -3.27 5.77 12.50
C CYS A 255 -3.39 4.83 13.69
N PHE A 256 -2.79 5.21 14.81
CA PHE A 256 -2.92 4.47 16.07
C PHE A 256 -4.26 4.72 16.78
N MET A 257 -5.01 5.75 16.35
CA MET A 257 -6.21 6.22 17.06
C MET A 257 -7.51 5.65 16.50
N CYS A 258 -7.60 5.42 15.20
CA CYS A 258 -8.87 5.06 14.55
C CYS A 258 -8.85 3.70 13.85
N GLU A 259 -7.73 3.01 13.81
CA GLU A 259 -7.57 1.74 13.06
C GLU A 259 -8.05 1.85 11.59
N GLU A 260 -8.07 3.06 11.04
CA GLU A 260 -8.54 3.35 9.70
C GLU A 260 -7.36 3.77 8.81
N THR A 261 -7.24 3.13 7.66
CA THR A 261 -6.28 3.56 6.63
C THR A 261 -7.05 4.23 5.51
N LEU A 262 -6.78 5.51 5.28
CA LEU A 262 -7.32 6.26 4.16
C LEU A 262 -6.28 6.30 3.04
N LYS A 263 -6.66 6.02 1.81
CA LYS A 263 -5.82 6.20 0.62
C LYS A 263 -6.31 7.39 -0.18
N ALA A 264 -5.41 8.30 -0.49
CA ALA A 264 -5.71 9.46 -1.31
C ALA A 264 -4.71 9.55 -2.46
N SER A 265 -5.14 9.86 -3.66
CA SER A 265 -4.25 10.14 -4.79
C SER A 265 -4.53 11.53 -5.34
N LEU A 266 -3.46 12.25 -5.69
CA LEU A 266 -3.54 13.47 -6.47
C LEU A 266 -3.55 13.05 -7.94
N SER A 267 -4.63 13.35 -8.64
CA SER A 267 -4.69 13.37 -10.10
C SER A 267 -5.20 14.74 -10.51
N ASP A 268 -5.23 15.06 -11.80
CA ASP A 268 -5.70 16.36 -12.35
C ASP A 268 -7.07 16.83 -11.88
N GLY A 269 -7.65 16.11 -10.99
CA GLY A 269 -8.77 16.42 -10.11
C GLY A 269 -8.64 15.48 -8.94
N ILE A 270 -8.68 16.02 -7.74
CA ILE A 270 -8.56 15.26 -6.48
C ILE A 270 -9.52 14.07 -6.49
N LYS A 271 -9.05 12.89 -6.89
CA LYS A 271 -9.77 11.63 -6.66
C LYS A 271 -9.33 11.09 -5.31
N VAL A 272 -10.16 11.30 -4.31
CA VAL A 272 -9.99 10.68 -2.99
C VAL A 272 -10.51 9.25 -3.09
N VAL A 273 -9.62 8.29 -3.07
CA VAL A 273 -9.98 6.89 -2.85
C VAL A 273 -9.75 6.61 -1.37
N CYS A 274 -10.82 6.58 -0.60
CA CYS A 274 -10.74 6.22 0.81
C CYS A 274 -10.92 4.72 0.94
N THR A 275 -9.90 4.03 1.41
CA THR A 275 -10.05 2.68 1.93
C THR A 275 -10.19 2.80 3.43
N LEU A 276 -11.40 2.60 3.94
CA LEU A 276 -11.68 2.60 5.36
C LEU A 276 -11.54 1.18 5.88
N PHE A 277 -10.53 0.96 6.70
CA PHE A 277 -10.50 -0.22 7.56
C PHE A 277 -11.32 0.11 8.80
N ARG A 278 -12.61 -0.14 8.75
CA ARG A 278 -13.45 -0.03 9.95
C ARG A 278 -13.48 -1.33 10.72
N LYS A 279 -13.54 -1.20 12.05
CA LYS A 279 -13.91 -2.31 12.95
C LYS A 279 -15.21 -2.97 12.51
N PRO A 280 -15.45 -4.18 12.89
CA PRO A 280 -16.05 -5.38 12.24
C PRO A 280 -17.48 -5.27 11.71
N THR A 281 -18.03 -4.09 11.46
CA THR A 281 -19.35 -3.93 10.85
C THR A 281 -19.30 -3.84 9.32
N ASN A 282 -18.13 -3.71 8.72
CA ASN A 282 -17.96 -3.58 7.28
C ASN A 282 -17.29 -4.84 6.73
N LYS A 283 -17.59 -5.16 5.48
CA LYS A 283 -17.13 -6.37 4.78
C LYS A 283 -15.64 -6.27 4.38
N TYR A 284 -14.78 -5.90 5.34
CA TYR A 284 -13.34 -6.04 5.17
C TYR A 284 -12.93 -7.41 5.69
N GLY A 285 -12.17 -8.14 4.92
CA GLY A 285 -11.65 -9.43 5.31
C GLY A 285 -10.22 -9.63 4.86
N VAL A 286 -9.51 -10.48 5.57
CA VAL A 286 -8.21 -11.00 5.15
C VAL A 286 -8.41 -12.47 4.81
N VAL A 287 -8.09 -12.82 3.56
CA VAL A 287 -8.04 -14.21 3.11
C VAL A 287 -6.61 -14.68 3.26
N TYR A 288 -6.40 -15.70 4.05
CA TYR A 288 -5.07 -16.26 4.27
C TYR A 288 -4.70 -17.31 3.23
N GLU A 289 -3.43 -17.71 3.19
CA GLU A 289 -2.86 -18.63 2.22
C GLU A 289 -3.52 -20.01 2.19
N ASN A 290 -4.23 -20.39 3.25
CA ASN A 290 -5.04 -21.60 3.33
C ASN A 290 -6.47 -21.42 2.82
N GLY A 291 -6.85 -20.20 2.41
CA GLY A 291 -8.19 -19.80 1.98
C GLY A 291 -9.14 -19.45 3.13
N GLU A 292 -8.68 -19.36 4.36
CA GLU A 292 -9.50 -18.96 5.50
C GLU A 292 -9.76 -17.45 5.49
N LEU A 293 -11.02 -17.05 5.66
CA LEU A 293 -11.42 -15.65 5.74
C LEU A 293 -11.53 -15.21 7.19
N MET A 294 -10.72 -14.22 7.56
CA MET A 294 -10.70 -13.59 8.88
C MET A 294 -11.20 -12.14 8.81
N LYS A 295 -11.74 -11.65 9.93
CA LYS A 295 -12.23 -10.27 10.06
C LYS A 295 -11.09 -9.29 10.39
N GLY A 296 -10.03 -9.32 9.63
CA GLY A 296 -8.85 -8.47 9.83
C GLY A 296 -7.57 -9.27 10.02
N TRP A 297 -6.48 -8.57 10.22
CA TRP A 297 -5.17 -9.17 10.45
C TRP A 297 -5.10 -9.74 11.88
N VAL A 298 -4.66 -10.98 12.01
CA VAL A 298 -4.52 -11.72 13.28
C VAL A 298 -3.07 -11.78 13.70
#